data_f84e018343efe7865f656e7604f23dc6
#
_entry.id   f84e018343efe7865f656e7604f23dc6
#
_cell.length_a   1.000
_cell.length_b   1.000
_cell.length_c   1.000
_cell.angle_alpha   90.00
_cell.angle_beta   90.00
_cell.angle_gamma   90.00
#
_symmetry.space_group_name_H-M   'P 1'
#
loop_
_entity.id
_entity.type
_entity.pdbx_description
1 polymer ?
#
loop_
_entity_poly.entity_id
_entity_poly.type
_entity_poly.pdbx_seq_one_letter_code
_entity_poly.pdbx_strand_id
1 'polypeptide(L)'
;MTSKEFQGSIEKSIEYWNNKSFSEYKDFLEKTLNLNNQTSIFLYNHLNNFIQKYKKSLGKEIFFFKEKLFYICLELKNYSKTLEIISELFNEFGKDKKIIRMYAENNEINPKKSNSFEQYKQLIIDNEEDKESLKRFILFTKSKIKLDNVNDYIDMWNEYIKNYMDDEDAFYELSEIYLLTNNYFKAIFCLEEILLHNPNNYQVLNKIGDIYASIDNNVENFKIALKYYSQSLLINVIPRTLFGIMHCLNMIFKEEKKLDEKLMNLLKIVRIHIKNLHENSPFKDIDFDKYYKLPK
;
A
#
# COMPACT_ATOMS: atom_id res chain seq x y z
N MET A 1 12.16 22.64 -12.59
CA MET A 1 13.55 22.28 -12.23
C MET A 1 14.10 21.36 -13.28
N THR A 2 15.20 21.70 -13.94
CA THR A 2 15.82 20.84 -14.96
C THR A 2 16.51 19.65 -14.28
N SER A 3 16.74 18.55 -15.02
CA SER A 3 17.42 17.36 -14.45
C SER A 3 18.82 17.69 -13.92
N LYS A 4 19.52 18.66 -14.53
CA LYS A 4 20.83 19.15 -14.06
C LYS A 4 20.75 19.92 -12.76
N GLU A 5 19.72 20.76 -12.57
CA GLU A 5 19.50 21.52 -11.32
C GLU A 5 19.16 20.57 -10.17
N PHE A 6 18.37 19.53 -10.45
CA PHE A 6 18.02 18.52 -9.46
C PHE A 6 19.26 17.72 -9.02
N GLN A 7 20.09 17.30 -9.97
CA GLN A 7 21.31 16.56 -9.65
C GLN A 7 22.31 17.44 -8.87
N GLY A 8 22.49 18.70 -9.22
CA GLY A 8 23.32 19.64 -8.47
C GLY A 8 22.82 19.90 -7.04
N SER A 9 21.51 19.83 -6.80
CA SER A 9 20.94 19.93 -5.46
C SER A 9 21.24 18.70 -4.59
N ILE A 10 21.24 17.50 -5.19
CA ILE A 10 21.60 16.25 -4.50
C ILE A 10 23.08 16.27 -4.10
N GLU A 11 23.97 16.67 -5.01
CA GLU A 11 25.41 16.75 -4.75
C GLU A 11 25.73 17.70 -3.58
N LYS A 12 25.12 18.89 -3.56
CA LYS A 12 25.26 19.85 -2.43
C LYS A 12 24.72 19.27 -1.11
N SER A 13 23.62 18.55 -1.17
CA SER A 13 23.07 17.87 0.01
C SER A 13 24.01 16.80 0.54
N ILE A 14 24.59 15.97 -0.33
CA ILE A 14 25.57 14.95 0.06
C ILE A 14 26.82 15.58 0.65
N GLU A 15 27.32 16.66 0.06
CA GLU A 15 28.47 17.41 0.58
C GLU A 15 28.19 17.96 2.00
N TYR A 16 27.00 18.56 2.21
CA TYR A 16 26.57 19.01 3.53
C TYR A 16 26.59 17.88 4.56
N TRP A 17 25.99 16.73 4.25
CA TRP A 17 25.92 15.59 5.16
C TRP A 17 27.27 14.88 5.35
N ASN A 18 28.16 14.95 4.37
CA ASN A 18 29.52 14.46 4.51
C ASN A 18 30.35 15.25 5.52
N ASN A 19 29.99 16.50 5.82
CA ASN A 19 30.64 17.32 6.82
C ASN A 19 30.05 17.12 8.24
N LYS A 20 28.98 16.31 8.37
CA LYS A 20 28.36 15.95 9.63
C LYS A 20 28.97 14.67 10.22
N SER A 21 28.69 14.44 11.52
CA SER A 21 29.11 13.20 12.19
C SER A 21 28.40 11.96 11.60
N PHE A 22 28.98 10.78 11.83
CA PHE A 22 28.37 9.51 11.45
C PHE A 22 26.94 9.35 11.99
N SER A 23 26.73 9.69 13.28
CA SER A 23 25.42 9.57 13.94
C SER A 23 24.38 10.48 13.31
N GLU A 24 24.72 11.76 13.07
CA GLU A 24 23.79 12.74 12.46
C GLU A 24 23.38 12.32 11.04
N TYR A 25 24.33 11.82 10.23
CA TYR A 25 24.02 11.38 8.87
C TYR A 25 23.19 10.11 8.87
N LYS A 26 23.49 9.16 9.78
CA LYS A 26 22.69 7.94 9.99
C LYS A 26 21.26 8.27 10.37
N ASP A 27 21.05 9.11 11.39
CA ASP A 27 19.73 9.53 11.86
C ASP A 27 18.90 10.21 10.75
N PHE A 28 19.55 11.03 9.93
CA PHE A 28 18.90 11.64 8.77
C PHE A 28 18.41 10.59 7.78
N LEU A 29 19.25 9.60 7.44
CA LEU A 29 18.87 8.53 6.50
C LEU A 29 17.74 7.67 7.04
N GLU A 30 17.80 7.26 8.30
CA GLU A 30 16.75 6.45 8.93
C GLU A 30 15.41 7.19 8.95
N LYS A 31 15.40 8.47 9.30
CA LYS A 31 14.19 9.31 9.25
C LYS A 31 13.64 9.45 7.82
N THR A 32 14.52 9.66 6.84
CA THR A 32 14.11 9.85 5.44
C THR A 32 13.56 8.57 4.83
N LEU A 33 14.13 7.43 5.16
CA LEU A 33 13.66 6.11 4.74
C LEU A 33 12.28 5.77 5.33
N ASN A 34 12.03 6.18 6.58
CA ASN A 34 10.74 5.93 7.24
C ASN A 34 9.61 6.85 6.74
N LEU A 35 9.94 8.07 6.31
CA LEU A 35 8.94 9.05 5.88
C LEU A 35 8.50 8.91 4.42
N ASN A 36 9.23 8.14 3.60
CA ASN A 36 8.98 7.96 2.16
C ASN A 36 8.75 9.28 1.37
N ASN A 37 9.29 10.40 1.86
CA ASN A 37 9.03 11.74 1.33
C ASN A 37 10.01 12.18 0.24
N GLN A 38 10.99 11.33 -0.10
CA GLN A 38 12.06 11.66 -1.03
C GLN A 38 12.02 10.76 -2.27
N THR A 39 12.56 11.27 -3.37
CA THR A 39 12.66 10.48 -4.60
C THR A 39 13.67 9.34 -4.47
N SER A 40 13.42 8.21 -5.12
CA SER A 40 14.31 7.04 -5.11
C SER A 40 15.72 7.38 -5.59
N ILE A 41 15.88 8.35 -6.51
CA ILE A 41 17.18 8.83 -6.98
C ILE A 41 17.94 9.55 -5.86
N PHE A 42 17.27 10.40 -5.07
CA PHE A 42 17.87 11.09 -3.94
C PHE A 42 18.37 10.10 -2.90
N LEU A 43 17.52 9.16 -2.49
CA LEU A 43 17.85 8.12 -1.52
C LEU A 43 18.98 7.20 -2.01
N TYR A 44 18.97 6.83 -3.29
CA TYR A 44 20.05 6.04 -3.90
C TYR A 44 21.41 6.70 -3.73
N ASN A 45 21.54 7.97 -4.11
CA ASN A 45 22.79 8.69 -4.05
C ASN A 45 23.31 8.86 -2.60
N HIS A 46 22.41 9.20 -1.68
CA HIS A 46 22.74 9.37 -0.27
C HIS A 46 23.15 8.04 0.38
N LEU A 47 22.39 6.96 0.18
CA LEU A 47 22.71 5.65 0.73
C LEU A 47 24.00 5.09 0.17
N ASN A 48 24.20 5.19 -1.14
CA ASN A 48 25.44 4.71 -1.77
C ASN A 48 26.66 5.44 -1.24
N ASN A 49 26.60 6.78 -1.13
CA ASN A 49 27.69 7.57 -0.54
C ASN A 49 27.92 7.22 0.94
N PHE A 50 26.86 7.09 1.74
CA PHE A 50 26.97 6.77 3.16
C PHE A 50 27.60 5.38 3.39
N ILE A 51 27.15 4.36 2.68
CA ILE A 51 27.70 3.01 2.77
C ILE A 51 29.18 2.99 2.37
N GLN A 52 29.55 3.68 1.30
CA GLN A 52 30.95 3.73 0.86
C GLN A 52 31.83 4.43 1.89
N LYS A 53 31.39 5.59 2.41
CA LYS A 53 32.17 6.37 3.37
C LYS A 53 32.34 5.69 4.72
N TYR A 54 31.29 5.04 5.23
CA TYR A 54 31.25 4.51 6.58
C TYR A 54 31.25 2.98 6.65
N LYS A 55 31.69 2.29 5.60
CA LYS A 55 31.69 0.83 5.49
C LYS A 55 32.27 0.13 6.72
N LYS A 56 33.40 0.63 7.25
CA LYS A 56 34.06 0.06 8.42
C LYS A 56 33.33 0.34 9.74
N SER A 57 32.62 1.45 9.83
CA SER A 57 31.96 1.89 11.06
C SER A 57 30.56 1.28 11.22
N LEU A 58 29.94 0.82 10.12
CA LEU A 58 28.60 0.25 10.11
C LEU A 58 28.52 -1.15 10.74
N GLY A 59 29.60 -1.94 10.70
CA GLY A 59 29.59 -3.30 11.24
C GLY A 59 28.39 -4.11 10.70
N LYS A 60 27.62 -4.74 11.60
CA LYS A 60 26.45 -5.55 11.20
C LYS A 60 25.28 -4.71 10.62
N GLU A 61 25.22 -3.41 10.92
CA GLU A 61 24.16 -2.52 10.38
C GLU A 61 24.28 -2.31 8.87
N ILE A 62 25.42 -2.64 8.27
CA ILE A 62 25.63 -2.56 6.82
C ILE A 62 24.59 -3.36 6.05
N PHE A 63 24.11 -4.49 6.63
CA PHE A 63 23.05 -5.31 6.03
C PHE A 63 21.78 -4.48 5.82
N PHE A 64 21.32 -3.77 6.85
CA PHE A 64 20.12 -2.94 6.81
C PHE A 64 20.20 -1.87 5.70
N PHE A 65 21.31 -1.12 5.64
CA PHE A 65 21.45 -0.07 4.64
C PHE A 65 21.60 -0.61 3.21
N LYS A 66 22.31 -1.73 3.03
CA LYS A 66 22.43 -2.42 1.75
C LYS A 66 21.08 -3.00 1.29
N GLU A 67 20.28 -3.54 2.19
CA GLU A 67 18.93 -4.01 1.90
C GLU A 67 18.04 -2.85 1.40
N LYS A 68 18.04 -1.71 2.09
CA LYS A 68 17.30 -0.53 1.63
C LYS A 68 17.78 -0.04 0.27
N LEU A 69 19.10 0.00 0.06
CA LEU A 69 19.68 0.35 -1.24
C LEU A 69 19.27 -0.63 -2.34
N PHE A 70 19.19 -1.92 -2.05
CA PHE A 70 18.72 -2.94 -2.97
C PHE A 70 17.30 -2.66 -3.47
N TYR A 71 16.34 -2.41 -2.57
CA TYR A 71 14.96 -2.11 -2.95
C TYR A 71 14.84 -0.82 -3.78
N ILE A 72 15.60 0.20 -3.43
CA ILE A 72 15.67 1.44 -4.25
C ILE A 72 16.25 1.15 -5.64
N CYS A 73 17.29 0.31 -5.74
CA CYS A 73 17.83 -0.10 -7.03
C CYS A 73 16.81 -0.90 -7.88
N LEU A 74 15.96 -1.72 -7.26
CA LEU A 74 14.87 -2.41 -7.94
C LEU A 74 13.84 -1.42 -8.50
N GLU A 75 13.42 -0.43 -7.72
CA GLU A 75 12.52 0.64 -8.19
C GLU A 75 13.11 1.41 -9.38
N LEU A 76 14.41 1.71 -9.32
CA LEU A 76 15.15 2.37 -10.40
C LEU A 76 15.50 1.45 -11.57
N LYS A 77 15.11 0.16 -11.51
CA LYS A 77 15.43 -0.87 -12.53
C LYS A 77 16.95 -1.04 -12.80
N ASN A 78 17.76 -0.76 -11.78
CA ASN A 78 19.22 -0.91 -11.86
C ASN A 78 19.64 -2.33 -11.44
N TYR A 79 19.36 -3.31 -12.32
CA TYR A 79 19.59 -4.73 -12.04
C TYR A 79 21.07 -5.12 -11.90
N SER A 80 21.99 -4.36 -12.48
CA SER A 80 23.43 -4.60 -12.31
C SER A 80 23.86 -4.28 -10.89
N LYS A 81 23.39 -3.16 -10.33
CA LYS A 81 23.71 -2.76 -8.96
C LYS A 81 23.04 -3.65 -7.92
N THR A 82 21.82 -4.13 -8.19
CA THR A 82 21.16 -5.09 -7.29
C THR A 82 21.95 -6.39 -7.17
N LEU A 83 22.48 -6.93 -8.26
CA LEU A 83 23.33 -8.14 -8.26
C LEU A 83 24.67 -7.92 -7.54
N GLU A 84 25.27 -6.74 -7.69
CA GLU A 84 26.47 -6.36 -6.95
C GLU A 84 26.21 -6.37 -5.44
N ILE A 85 25.13 -5.72 -5.00
CA ILE A 85 24.73 -5.68 -3.57
C ILE A 85 24.50 -7.09 -3.03
N ILE A 86 23.75 -7.92 -3.77
CA ILE A 86 23.50 -9.32 -3.36
C ILE A 86 24.83 -10.09 -3.23
N SER A 87 25.73 -9.95 -4.19
CA SER A 87 27.03 -10.64 -4.14
C SER A 87 27.89 -10.20 -2.97
N GLU A 88 27.88 -8.91 -2.64
CA GLU A 88 28.57 -8.38 -1.47
C GLU A 88 27.95 -8.91 -0.15
N LEU A 89 26.62 -8.93 -0.04
CA LEU A 89 25.91 -9.46 1.13
C LEU A 89 26.16 -10.96 1.29
N PHE A 90 26.14 -11.71 0.18
CA PHE A 90 26.43 -13.14 0.19
C PHE A 90 27.86 -13.46 0.66
N ASN A 91 28.85 -12.67 0.22
CA ASN A 91 30.24 -12.83 0.64
C ASN A 91 30.47 -12.48 2.12
N GLU A 92 29.66 -11.53 2.66
CA GLU A 92 29.83 -11.04 4.03
C GLU A 92 29.03 -11.86 5.06
N PHE A 93 27.82 -12.29 4.69
CA PHE A 93 26.87 -12.97 5.59
C PHE A 93 26.56 -14.43 5.21
N GLY A 94 27.08 -14.93 4.09
CA GLY A 94 26.85 -16.28 3.62
C GLY A 94 25.44 -16.52 3.03
N LYS A 95 24.99 -17.78 3.10
CA LYS A 95 23.66 -18.22 2.61
C LYS A 95 22.56 -17.89 3.61
N ASP A 96 22.29 -16.61 3.83
CA ASP A 96 21.12 -16.18 4.59
C ASP A 96 19.84 -16.24 3.74
N LYS A 97 18.73 -16.73 4.32
CA LYS A 97 17.43 -16.85 3.62
C LYS A 97 16.94 -15.53 3.04
N LYS A 98 17.23 -14.42 3.72
CA LYS A 98 16.85 -13.08 3.27
C LYS A 98 17.62 -12.67 2.01
N ILE A 99 18.90 -13.04 1.90
CA ILE A 99 19.72 -12.76 0.71
C ILE A 99 19.24 -13.61 -0.48
N ILE A 100 18.87 -14.88 -0.24
CA ILE A 100 18.34 -15.75 -1.28
C ILE A 100 16.97 -15.20 -1.76
N ARG A 101 16.13 -14.70 -0.85
CA ARG A 101 14.86 -14.04 -1.21
C ARG A 101 15.10 -12.78 -2.05
N MET A 102 16.02 -11.91 -1.66
CA MET A 102 16.40 -10.73 -2.46
C MET A 102 16.86 -11.14 -3.87
N TYR A 103 17.57 -12.26 -4.01
CA TYR A 103 17.96 -12.76 -5.33
C TYR A 103 16.75 -13.26 -6.15
N ALA A 104 15.79 -13.93 -5.51
CA ALA A 104 14.55 -14.34 -6.15
C ALA A 104 13.70 -13.13 -6.61
N GLU A 105 13.58 -12.09 -5.75
CA GLU A 105 12.91 -10.83 -6.06
C GLU A 105 13.56 -10.08 -7.24
N ASN A 106 14.90 -10.03 -7.28
CA ASN A 106 15.60 -9.44 -8.41
C ASN A 106 15.32 -10.21 -9.73
N ASN A 107 15.19 -11.53 -9.67
CA ASN A 107 14.89 -12.35 -10.84
C ASN A 107 13.41 -12.26 -11.25
N GLU A 108 12.51 -12.00 -10.29
CA GLU A 108 11.09 -11.77 -10.55
C GLU A 108 10.87 -10.52 -11.40
N ILE A 109 11.53 -9.42 -11.04
CA ILE A 109 11.34 -8.11 -11.67
C ILE A 109 12.18 -7.99 -12.97
N ASN A 110 13.28 -8.73 -13.07
CA ASN A 110 14.16 -8.67 -14.23
C ASN A 110 13.59 -9.46 -15.42
N PRO A 111 13.20 -8.81 -16.53
CA PRO A 111 12.54 -9.47 -17.66
C PRO A 111 13.44 -10.49 -18.40
N LYS A 112 14.76 -10.47 -18.14
CA LYS A 112 15.73 -11.39 -18.75
C LYS A 112 15.91 -12.69 -17.98
N LYS A 113 15.26 -12.84 -16.83
CA LYS A 113 15.41 -14.02 -15.95
C LYS A 113 14.04 -14.59 -15.58
N SER A 114 13.87 -15.89 -15.62
CA SER A 114 12.58 -16.57 -15.45
C SER A 114 12.54 -17.62 -14.32
N ASN A 115 13.52 -17.64 -13.43
CA ASN A 115 13.68 -18.75 -12.48
C ASN A 115 13.27 -18.43 -11.04
N SER A 116 12.58 -17.29 -10.82
CA SER A 116 12.17 -16.83 -9.49
C SER A 116 11.17 -17.78 -8.80
N PHE A 117 10.28 -18.41 -9.57
CA PHE A 117 9.30 -19.36 -9.04
C PHE A 117 9.95 -20.55 -8.32
N GLU A 118 10.92 -21.21 -8.97
CA GLU A 118 11.61 -22.35 -8.37
C GLU A 118 12.46 -21.93 -7.16
N GLN A 119 12.98 -20.71 -7.17
CA GLN A 119 13.75 -20.15 -6.05
C GLN A 119 12.86 -19.91 -4.83
N TYR A 120 11.67 -19.32 -4.98
CA TYR A 120 10.72 -19.19 -3.87
C TYR A 120 10.23 -20.54 -3.38
N LYS A 121 9.93 -21.47 -4.28
CA LYS A 121 9.53 -22.83 -3.93
C LYS A 121 10.60 -23.55 -3.10
N GLN A 122 11.87 -23.41 -3.48
CA GLN A 122 12.97 -24.00 -2.74
C GLN A 122 13.13 -23.37 -1.35
N LEU A 123 13.00 -22.03 -1.24
CA LEU A 123 13.03 -21.32 0.04
C LEU A 123 11.96 -21.81 1.02
N ILE A 124 10.74 -22.08 0.51
CA ILE A 124 9.64 -22.59 1.33
C ILE A 124 9.91 -24.04 1.77
N ILE A 125 10.46 -24.88 0.89
CA ILE A 125 10.82 -26.26 1.22
C ILE A 125 11.94 -26.29 2.29
N ASP A 126 12.92 -25.39 2.17
CA ASP A 126 14.05 -25.33 3.10
C ASP A 126 13.66 -24.67 4.45
N ASN A 127 12.58 -23.88 4.47
CA ASN A 127 12.12 -23.13 5.65
C ASN A 127 10.59 -23.00 5.64
N GLU A 128 9.88 -24.00 6.14
CA GLU A 128 8.40 -24.03 6.17
C GLU A 128 7.76 -22.85 6.92
N GLU A 129 8.49 -22.22 7.85
CA GLU A 129 8.02 -21.08 8.65
C GLU A 129 8.40 -19.71 8.08
N ASP A 130 8.95 -19.62 6.85
CA ASP A 130 9.32 -18.33 6.27
C ASP A 130 8.09 -17.63 5.67
N LYS A 131 7.37 -16.91 6.55
CA LYS A 131 6.17 -16.09 6.25
C LYS A 131 6.37 -15.23 4.99
N GLU A 132 7.50 -14.54 4.89
CA GLU A 132 7.77 -13.60 3.81
C GLU A 132 7.97 -14.28 2.45
N SER A 133 8.69 -15.40 2.43
CA SER A 133 8.88 -16.16 1.19
C SER A 133 7.60 -16.83 0.73
N LEU A 134 6.78 -17.34 1.66
CA LEU A 134 5.47 -17.92 1.34
C LEU A 134 4.52 -16.86 0.78
N LYS A 135 4.43 -15.69 1.43
CA LYS A 135 3.63 -14.56 0.95
C LYS A 135 4.04 -14.13 -0.46
N ARG A 136 5.35 -13.98 -0.70
CA ARG A 136 5.88 -13.64 -2.03
C ARG A 136 5.58 -14.68 -3.08
N PHE A 137 5.71 -15.96 -2.73
CA PHE A 137 5.38 -17.06 -3.63
C PHE A 137 3.91 -17.01 -4.06
N ILE A 138 2.98 -16.81 -3.10
CA ILE A 138 1.56 -16.70 -3.39
C ILE A 138 1.31 -15.47 -4.30
N LEU A 139 1.84 -14.30 -3.98
CA LEU A 139 1.71 -13.10 -4.80
C LEU A 139 2.28 -13.29 -6.22
N PHE A 140 3.41 -13.98 -6.35
CA PHE A 140 3.99 -14.28 -7.65
C PHE A 140 3.10 -15.17 -8.51
N THR A 141 2.39 -16.12 -7.90
CA THR A 141 1.45 -16.99 -8.63
C THR A 141 0.27 -16.20 -9.22
N LYS A 142 -0.11 -15.06 -8.60
CA LYS A 142 -1.18 -14.16 -9.08
C LYS A 142 -0.99 -13.75 -10.55
N SER A 143 0.23 -13.47 -10.97
CA SER A 143 0.54 -13.06 -12.34
C SER A 143 0.38 -14.19 -13.37
N LYS A 144 0.33 -15.43 -12.91
CA LYS A 144 0.23 -16.65 -13.75
C LYS A 144 -1.15 -17.30 -13.72
N ILE A 145 -2.02 -16.85 -12.83
CA ILE A 145 -3.37 -17.41 -12.66
C ILE A 145 -4.28 -16.90 -13.77
N LYS A 146 -4.90 -17.84 -14.47
CA LYS A 146 -6.07 -17.57 -15.31
C LYS A 146 -7.31 -17.62 -14.43
N LEU A 147 -8.40 -16.97 -14.87
CA LEU A 147 -9.69 -16.97 -14.16
C LEU A 147 -10.20 -18.36 -13.78
N ASP A 148 -9.80 -19.39 -14.52
CA ASP A 148 -10.18 -20.78 -14.27
C ASP A 148 -9.57 -21.39 -13.00
N ASN A 149 -8.47 -20.81 -12.48
CA ASN A 149 -7.72 -21.31 -11.32
C ASN A 149 -7.78 -20.37 -10.10
N VAL A 150 -8.76 -19.48 -10.05
CA VAL A 150 -8.90 -18.50 -8.95
C VAL A 150 -9.13 -19.21 -7.61
N ASN A 151 -9.80 -20.36 -7.59
CA ASN A 151 -10.05 -21.10 -6.37
C ASN A 151 -8.76 -21.63 -5.73
N ASP A 152 -7.81 -22.13 -6.51
CA ASP A 152 -6.51 -22.59 -6.01
C ASP A 152 -5.77 -21.45 -5.31
N TYR A 153 -5.87 -20.24 -5.87
CA TYR A 153 -5.25 -19.06 -5.27
C TYR A 153 -5.94 -18.61 -3.97
N ILE A 154 -7.27 -18.70 -3.92
CA ILE A 154 -8.04 -18.47 -2.69
C ILE A 154 -7.64 -19.49 -1.62
N ASP A 155 -7.46 -20.75 -1.98
CA ASP A 155 -7.08 -21.82 -1.05
C ASP A 155 -5.66 -21.61 -0.51
N MET A 156 -4.71 -21.17 -1.34
CA MET A 156 -3.36 -20.81 -0.88
C MET A 156 -3.39 -19.66 0.16
N TRP A 157 -4.18 -18.62 -0.06
CA TRP A 157 -4.33 -17.54 0.90
C TRP A 157 -5.07 -17.96 2.18
N ASN A 158 -6.10 -18.80 2.05
CA ASN A 158 -6.81 -19.33 3.22
C ASN A 158 -5.88 -20.18 4.09
N GLU A 159 -4.99 -20.97 3.49
CA GLU A 159 -4.00 -21.74 4.23
C GLU A 159 -2.95 -20.84 4.90
N TYR A 160 -2.48 -19.81 4.18
CA TYR A 160 -1.57 -18.82 4.72
C TYR A 160 -2.17 -18.13 5.97
N ILE A 161 -3.40 -17.66 5.89
CA ILE A 161 -4.08 -16.94 6.97
C ILE A 161 -4.29 -17.82 8.21
N LYS A 162 -4.49 -19.14 8.07
CA LYS A 162 -4.58 -20.05 9.23
C LYS A 162 -3.34 -19.99 10.13
N ASN A 163 -2.16 -19.75 9.53
CA ASN A 163 -0.91 -19.67 10.26
C ASN A 163 -0.52 -18.22 10.64
N TYR A 164 -1.03 -17.23 9.88
CA TYR A 164 -0.64 -15.81 9.99
C TYR A 164 -1.87 -14.90 10.00
N MET A 165 -2.71 -15.04 11.03
CA MET A 165 -3.98 -14.30 11.17
C MET A 165 -3.78 -12.79 11.39
N ASP A 166 -2.57 -12.35 11.72
CA ASP A 166 -2.20 -10.95 11.95
C ASP A 166 -1.80 -10.19 10.68
N ASP A 167 -1.76 -10.86 9.53
CA ASP A 167 -1.31 -10.25 8.28
C ASP A 167 -2.44 -9.52 7.55
N GLU A 168 -2.58 -8.21 7.83
CA GLU A 168 -3.59 -7.35 7.19
C GLU A 168 -3.51 -7.37 5.66
N ASP A 169 -2.30 -7.45 5.08
CA ASP A 169 -2.12 -7.47 3.62
C ASP A 169 -2.70 -8.75 2.99
N ALA A 170 -2.61 -9.90 3.70
CA ALA A 170 -3.18 -11.16 3.22
C ALA A 170 -4.70 -11.10 3.14
N PHE A 171 -5.34 -10.56 4.18
CA PHE A 171 -6.78 -10.33 4.18
C PHE A 171 -7.20 -9.32 3.09
N TYR A 172 -6.40 -8.27 2.89
CA TYR A 172 -6.66 -7.29 1.84
C TYR A 172 -6.60 -7.94 0.45
N GLU A 173 -5.55 -8.70 0.14
CA GLU A 173 -5.43 -9.43 -1.13
C GLU A 173 -6.58 -10.42 -1.34
N LEU A 174 -6.95 -11.17 -0.31
CA LEU A 174 -8.08 -12.10 -0.37
C LEU A 174 -9.40 -11.37 -0.62
N SER A 175 -9.59 -10.19 -0.02
CA SER A 175 -10.77 -9.37 -0.28
C SER A 175 -10.88 -8.94 -1.74
N GLU A 176 -9.76 -8.54 -2.37
CA GLU A 176 -9.72 -8.19 -3.80
C GLU A 176 -10.14 -9.35 -4.69
N ILE A 177 -9.68 -10.56 -4.37
CA ILE A 177 -10.02 -11.74 -5.16
C ILE A 177 -11.50 -12.09 -5.01
N TYR A 178 -12.03 -12.00 -3.80
CA TYR A 178 -13.46 -12.20 -3.57
C TYR A 178 -14.32 -11.16 -4.30
N LEU A 179 -13.85 -9.92 -4.44
CA LEU A 179 -14.52 -8.91 -5.26
C LEU A 179 -14.50 -9.26 -6.74
N LEU A 180 -13.36 -9.72 -7.26
CA LEU A 180 -13.24 -10.17 -8.65
C LEU A 180 -14.15 -11.35 -8.99
N THR A 181 -14.45 -12.19 -7.99
CA THR A 181 -15.38 -13.34 -8.13
C THR A 181 -16.81 -13.02 -7.70
N ASN A 182 -17.16 -11.75 -7.49
CA ASN A 182 -18.46 -11.27 -7.02
C ASN A 182 -18.90 -11.85 -5.66
N ASN A 183 -17.98 -12.33 -4.84
CA ASN A 183 -18.25 -12.84 -3.50
C ASN A 183 -18.17 -11.70 -2.46
N TYR A 184 -19.07 -10.72 -2.58
CA TYR A 184 -19.05 -9.48 -1.80
C TYR A 184 -19.00 -9.68 -0.28
N PHE A 185 -19.81 -10.59 0.25
CA PHE A 185 -19.85 -10.83 1.70
C PHE A 185 -18.55 -11.44 2.25
N LYS A 186 -17.87 -12.31 1.48
CA LYS A 186 -16.56 -12.82 1.87
C LYS A 186 -15.50 -11.75 1.80
N ALA A 187 -15.58 -10.83 0.81
CA ALA A 187 -14.69 -9.69 0.72
C ALA A 187 -14.87 -8.75 1.92
N ILE A 188 -16.12 -8.47 2.33
CA ILE A 188 -16.42 -7.66 3.51
C ILE A 188 -15.85 -8.33 4.77
N PHE A 189 -16.07 -9.63 4.96
CA PHE A 189 -15.51 -10.37 6.08
C PHE A 189 -14.00 -10.19 6.20
N CYS A 190 -13.25 -10.35 5.09
CA CYS A 190 -11.80 -10.15 5.09
C CYS A 190 -11.40 -8.70 5.48
N LEU A 191 -12.18 -7.71 5.04
CA LEU A 191 -11.92 -6.31 5.39
C LEU A 191 -12.28 -6.00 6.86
N GLU A 192 -13.30 -6.65 7.40
CA GLU A 192 -13.67 -6.54 8.82
C GLU A 192 -12.59 -7.15 9.71
N GLU A 193 -11.94 -8.26 9.31
CA GLU A 193 -10.78 -8.82 10.03
C GLU A 193 -9.63 -7.80 10.12
N ILE A 194 -9.36 -7.04 9.06
CA ILE A 194 -8.37 -5.94 9.12
C ILE A 194 -8.78 -4.89 10.16
N LEU A 195 -10.07 -4.55 10.24
CA LEU A 195 -10.54 -3.56 11.22
C LEU A 195 -10.46 -4.05 12.67
N LEU A 196 -10.45 -5.36 12.93
CA LEU A 196 -10.19 -5.90 14.26
C LEU A 196 -8.78 -5.56 14.76
N HIS A 197 -7.79 -5.58 13.87
CA HIS A 197 -6.40 -5.23 14.18
C HIS A 197 -6.17 -3.71 14.12
N ASN A 198 -6.80 -3.03 13.17
CA ASN A 198 -6.63 -1.59 12.93
C ASN A 198 -7.98 -0.88 12.74
N PRO A 199 -8.69 -0.58 13.85
CA PRO A 199 -10.05 0.01 13.80
C PRO A 199 -10.11 1.39 13.16
N ASN A 200 -8.97 2.11 13.12
CA ASN A 200 -8.89 3.47 12.57
C ASN A 200 -8.45 3.48 11.09
N ASN A 201 -8.50 2.36 10.40
CA ASN A 201 -8.18 2.30 8.98
C ASN A 201 -9.35 2.84 8.14
N TYR A 202 -9.35 4.17 7.94
CA TYR A 202 -10.39 4.85 7.15
C TYR A 202 -10.47 4.37 5.69
N GLN A 203 -9.37 3.84 5.13
CA GLN A 203 -9.35 3.33 3.76
C GLN A 203 -10.15 2.04 3.64
N VAL A 204 -9.99 1.14 4.61
CA VAL A 204 -10.76 -0.11 4.69
C VAL A 204 -12.24 0.17 4.97
N LEU A 205 -12.55 1.10 5.88
CA LEU A 205 -13.93 1.52 6.14
C LEU A 205 -14.62 2.04 4.86
N ASN A 206 -13.93 2.89 4.09
CA ASN A 206 -14.46 3.37 2.81
C ASN A 206 -14.67 2.22 1.83
N LYS A 207 -13.75 1.26 1.76
CA LYS A 207 -13.86 0.13 0.85
C LYS A 207 -15.07 -0.75 1.18
N ILE A 208 -15.33 -1.02 2.47
CA ILE A 208 -16.54 -1.73 2.88
C ILE A 208 -17.79 -0.94 2.50
N GLY A 209 -17.80 0.37 2.72
CA GLY A 209 -18.87 1.26 2.29
C GLY A 209 -19.14 1.19 0.78
N ASP A 210 -18.07 1.23 -0.04
CA ASP A 210 -18.16 1.11 -1.50
C ASP A 210 -18.77 -0.24 -1.91
N ILE A 211 -18.39 -1.34 -1.24
CA ILE A 211 -18.92 -2.68 -1.54
C ILE A 211 -20.42 -2.72 -1.23
N TYR A 212 -20.85 -2.29 -0.04
CA TYR A 212 -22.27 -2.26 0.32
C TYR A 212 -23.08 -1.37 -0.64
N ALA A 213 -22.53 -0.22 -1.05
CA ALA A 213 -23.19 0.68 -2.00
C ALA A 213 -23.28 0.11 -3.43
N SER A 214 -22.53 -0.95 -3.76
CA SER A 214 -22.45 -1.56 -5.08
C SER A 214 -23.09 -2.96 -5.20
N ILE A 215 -23.46 -3.61 -4.10
CA ILE A 215 -24.05 -4.98 -4.14
C ILE A 215 -25.36 -4.99 -4.95
N ASP A 216 -26.28 -4.10 -4.60
CA ASP A 216 -27.56 -3.91 -5.28
C ASP A 216 -28.13 -2.53 -4.94
N ASN A 217 -29.27 -2.19 -5.56
CA ASN A 217 -29.98 -0.93 -5.27
C ASN A 217 -30.91 -1.02 -4.03
N ASN A 218 -30.53 -1.81 -3.02
CA ASN A 218 -31.31 -1.94 -1.81
C ASN A 218 -31.00 -0.80 -0.83
N VAL A 219 -32.04 -0.13 -0.34
CA VAL A 219 -31.94 0.97 0.64
C VAL A 219 -31.20 0.56 1.90
N GLU A 220 -31.38 -0.66 2.39
CA GLU A 220 -30.70 -1.15 3.58
C GLU A 220 -29.18 -1.24 3.38
N ASN A 221 -28.73 -1.65 2.19
CA ASN A 221 -27.29 -1.66 1.88
C ASN A 221 -26.71 -0.24 1.83
N PHE A 222 -27.43 0.75 1.31
CA PHE A 222 -27.01 2.16 1.37
C PHE A 222 -26.96 2.68 2.81
N LYS A 223 -27.89 2.29 3.68
CA LYS A 223 -27.86 2.65 5.11
C LYS A 223 -26.66 2.00 5.84
N ILE A 224 -26.31 0.77 5.49
CA ILE A 224 -25.11 0.12 6.04
C ILE A 224 -23.84 0.82 5.52
N ALA A 225 -23.75 1.09 4.23
CA ALA A 225 -22.64 1.84 3.63
C ALA A 225 -22.43 3.20 4.33
N LEU A 226 -23.52 3.93 4.62
CA LEU A 226 -23.46 5.19 5.36
C LEU A 226 -22.83 5.05 6.76
N LYS A 227 -23.04 3.93 7.46
CA LYS A 227 -22.42 3.71 8.77
C LYS A 227 -20.90 3.64 8.63
N TYR A 228 -20.38 2.87 7.68
CA TYR A 228 -18.94 2.74 7.43
C TYR A 228 -18.33 4.05 6.94
N TYR A 229 -18.95 4.75 6.00
CA TYR A 229 -18.48 6.06 5.56
C TYR A 229 -18.51 7.10 6.69
N SER A 230 -19.52 7.09 7.55
CA SER A 230 -19.59 8.00 8.70
C SER A 230 -18.48 7.75 9.70
N GLN A 231 -18.13 6.49 9.97
CA GLN A 231 -16.97 6.14 10.79
C GLN A 231 -15.67 6.62 10.13
N SER A 232 -15.51 6.39 8.83
CA SER A 232 -14.35 6.90 8.08
C SER A 232 -14.25 8.41 8.15
N LEU A 233 -15.37 9.15 8.03
CA LEU A 233 -15.40 10.60 8.10
C LEU A 233 -14.94 11.15 9.45
N LEU A 234 -15.23 10.44 10.55
CA LEU A 234 -14.76 10.81 11.90
C LEU A 234 -13.25 10.68 12.05
N ILE A 235 -12.61 9.78 11.29
CA ILE A 235 -11.16 9.56 11.34
C ILE A 235 -10.45 10.52 10.41
N ASN A 236 -10.90 10.60 9.15
CA ASN A 236 -10.26 11.45 8.14
C ASN A 236 -11.27 11.94 7.10
N VAL A 237 -11.25 13.25 6.85
CA VAL A 237 -12.13 13.90 5.87
C VAL A 237 -11.46 13.84 4.50
N ILE A 238 -11.87 12.87 3.67
CA ILE A 238 -11.37 12.73 2.31
C ILE A 238 -12.50 12.83 1.28
N PRO A 239 -12.22 13.30 0.05
CA PRO A 239 -13.24 13.45 -1.00
C PRO A 239 -14.05 12.18 -1.28
N ARG A 240 -13.36 11.00 -1.29
CA ARG A 240 -14.03 9.70 -1.52
C ARG A 240 -15.16 9.44 -0.52
N THR A 241 -14.91 9.65 0.76
CA THR A 241 -15.90 9.47 1.83
C THR A 241 -17.08 10.40 1.64
N LEU A 242 -16.83 11.68 1.36
CA LEU A 242 -17.87 12.68 1.18
C LEU A 242 -18.78 12.37 -0.02
N PHE A 243 -18.20 11.99 -1.15
CA PHE A 243 -18.98 11.62 -2.35
C PHE A 243 -19.68 10.28 -2.17
N GLY A 244 -19.10 9.31 -1.45
CA GLY A 244 -19.75 8.05 -1.08
C GLY A 244 -21.02 8.30 -0.24
N ILE A 245 -20.94 9.16 0.78
CA ILE A 245 -22.10 9.57 1.59
C ILE A 245 -23.17 10.25 0.73
N MET A 246 -22.77 11.21 -0.11
CA MET A 246 -23.70 11.91 -1.01
C MET A 246 -24.42 10.95 -1.95
N HIS A 247 -23.70 9.97 -2.50
CA HIS A 247 -24.28 8.94 -3.36
C HIS A 247 -25.33 8.12 -2.61
N CYS A 248 -25.01 7.60 -1.44
CA CYS A 248 -25.93 6.79 -0.64
C CYS A 248 -27.17 7.60 -0.23
N LEU A 249 -26.99 8.84 0.23
CA LEU A 249 -28.12 9.72 0.57
C LEU A 249 -29.03 9.99 -0.62
N ASN A 250 -28.46 10.19 -1.82
CA ASN A 250 -29.23 10.40 -3.04
C ASN A 250 -30.03 9.14 -3.42
N MET A 251 -29.44 7.94 -3.27
CA MET A 251 -30.14 6.68 -3.55
C MET A 251 -31.29 6.43 -2.57
N ILE A 252 -31.06 6.64 -1.27
CA ILE A 252 -32.09 6.54 -0.23
C ILE A 252 -33.22 7.54 -0.51
N PHE A 253 -32.89 8.79 -0.84
CA PHE A 253 -33.90 9.81 -1.13
C PHE A 253 -34.72 9.51 -2.40
N LYS A 254 -34.11 8.91 -3.42
CA LYS A 254 -34.84 8.48 -4.63
C LYS A 254 -35.91 7.44 -4.33
N GLU A 255 -35.64 6.51 -3.44
CA GLU A 255 -36.54 5.41 -3.09
C GLU A 255 -37.58 5.85 -2.05
N GLU A 256 -37.14 6.38 -0.92
CA GLU A 256 -38.00 6.73 0.22
C GLU A 256 -38.69 8.09 0.07
N LYS A 257 -38.26 8.92 -0.92
CA LYS A 257 -38.73 10.30 -1.17
C LYS A 257 -38.53 11.28 0.00
N LYS A 258 -37.90 10.83 1.07
CA LYS A 258 -37.68 11.60 2.29
C LYS A 258 -36.40 11.08 2.99
N LEU A 259 -35.72 11.97 3.68
CA LEU A 259 -34.62 11.64 4.58
C LEU A 259 -35.05 11.91 6.02
N ASP A 260 -34.67 11.07 6.93
CA ASP A 260 -34.90 11.33 8.37
C ASP A 260 -34.00 12.48 8.88
N GLU A 261 -34.27 12.95 10.10
CA GLU A 261 -33.53 14.08 10.69
C GLU A 261 -32.02 13.80 10.81
N LYS A 262 -31.64 12.56 11.11
CA LYS A 262 -30.22 12.17 11.22
C LYS A 262 -29.51 12.25 9.88
N LEU A 263 -30.14 11.73 8.83
CA LEU A 263 -29.60 11.78 7.47
C LEU A 263 -29.56 13.21 6.93
N MET A 264 -30.54 14.05 7.27
CA MET A 264 -30.53 15.48 6.93
C MET A 264 -29.38 16.23 7.62
N ASN A 265 -29.08 15.91 8.88
CA ASN A 265 -27.96 16.52 9.58
C ASN A 265 -26.61 16.05 8.99
N LEU A 266 -26.48 14.77 8.64
CA LEU A 266 -25.30 14.26 7.94
C LEU A 266 -25.12 14.97 6.59
N LEU A 267 -26.18 15.16 5.82
CA LEU A 267 -26.15 15.88 4.55
C LEU A 267 -25.62 17.32 4.72
N LYS A 268 -26.07 18.04 5.75
CA LYS A 268 -25.58 19.40 6.03
C LYS A 268 -24.07 19.41 6.32
N ILE A 269 -23.60 18.48 7.17
CA ILE A 269 -22.17 18.35 7.50
C ILE A 269 -21.34 18.10 6.24
N VAL A 270 -21.76 17.12 5.43
CA VAL A 270 -21.04 16.74 4.20
C VAL A 270 -20.98 17.89 3.21
N ARG A 271 -22.07 18.66 3.04
CA ARG A 271 -22.10 19.86 2.19
C ARG A 271 -21.10 20.92 2.63
N ILE A 272 -20.97 21.16 3.94
CA ILE A 272 -19.98 22.10 4.48
C ILE A 272 -18.57 21.64 4.11
N HIS A 273 -18.25 20.37 4.31
CA HIS A 273 -16.92 19.84 3.98
C HIS A 273 -16.63 19.87 2.47
N ILE A 274 -17.61 19.53 1.64
CA ILE A 274 -17.45 19.62 0.18
C ILE A 274 -17.20 21.08 -0.23
N LYS A 275 -17.94 22.03 0.32
CA LYS A 275 -17.75 23.46 0.04
C LYS A 275 -16.34 23.92 0.40
N ASN A 276 -15.86 23.58 1.58
CA ASN A 276 -14.50 23.93 2.04
C ASN A 276 -13.41 23.32 1.14
N LEU A 277 -13.59 22.08 0.65
CA LEU A 277 -12.67 21.46 -0.31
C LEU A 277 -12.69 22.20 -1.66
N HIS A 278 -13.85 22.70 -2.07
CA HIS A 278 -14.01 23.42 -3.35
C HIS A 278 -13.39 24.80 -3.36
N GLU A 279 -13.52 25.55 -2.27
CA GLU A 279 -12.95 26.91 -2.16
C GLU A 279 -11.44 26.92 -2.44
N ASN A 280 -10.74 25.81 -2.14
CA ASN A 280 -9.31 25.63 -2.37
C ASN A 280 -8.97 24.84 -3.66
N SER A 281 -9.93 24.56 -4.53
CA SER A 281 -9.78 23.74 -5.72
C SER A 281 -9.90 24.58 -7.02
N PRO A 282 -9.26 24.17 -8.14
CA PRO A 282 -9.51 24.77 -9.45
C PRO A 282 -10.95 24.55 -9.97
N PHE A 283 -11.75 23.75 -9.29
CA PHE A 283 -13.16 23.43 -9.65
C PHE A 283 -14.20 24.26 -8.88
N LYS A 284 -13.86 25.49 -8.51
CA LYS A 284 -14.71 26.40 -7.70
C LYS A 284 -16.14 26.63 -8.27
N ASP A 285 -16.31 26.48 -9.58
CA ASP A 285 -17.53 26.82 -10.28
C ASP A 285 -18.49 25.65 -10.47
N ILE A 286 -18.15 24.45 -9.93
CA ILE A 286 -19.02 23.29 -10.03
C ILE A 286 -20.07 23.32 -8.91
N ASP A 287 -21.32 23.50 -9.29
CA ASP A 287 -22.48 23.38 -8.39
C ASP A 287 -22.85 21.90 -8.18
N PHE A 288 -22.37 21.30 -7.08
CA PHE A 288 -22.63 19.89 -6.76
C PHE A 288 -24.08 19.60 -6.44
N ASP A 289 -24.82 20.56 -5.87
CA ASP A 289 -26.24 20.40 -5.57
C ASP A 289 -27.07 20.21 -6.84
N LYS A 290 -26.58 20.67 -7.99
CA LYS A 290 -27.17 20.44 -9.30
C LYS A 290 -27.17 18.99 -9.75
N TYR A 291 -26.10 18.24 -9.36
CA TYR A 291 -25.94 16.82 -9.72
C TYR A 291 -26.70 15.89 -8.78
N TYR A 292 -26.78 16.24 -7.49
CA TYR A 292 -27.51 15.48 -6.49
C TYR A 292 -28.83 16.17 -6.19
N LYS A 293 -29.96 15.59 -6.66
CA LYS A 293 -31.32 16.09 -6.42
C LYS A 293 -31.77 15.87 -4.97
N LEU A 294 -30.93 16.23 -4.02
CA LEU A 294 -31.17 16.11 -2.60
C LEU A 294 -31.94 17.34 -2.06
N PRO A 295 -32.72 17.20 -0.98
CA PRO A 295 -33.43 18.32 -0.35
C PRO A 295 -32.42 19.38 0.14
N LYS A 296 -32.88 20.65 0.04
CA LYS A 296 -32.06 21.80 0.50
C LYS A 296 -31.93 21.87 2.00
#